data_d23c08c718974f49b3606887aa3d7db3
#
_entry.id   d23c08c718974f49b3606887aa3d7db3
#
_cell.length_a   1.000
_cell.length_b   1.000
_cell.length_c   1.000
_cell.angle_alpha   90.00
_cell.angle_beta   90.00
_cell.angle_gamma   90.00
#
_symmetry.space_group_name_H-M   'P 1'
#
loop_
_entity.id
_entity.type
_entity.pdbx_description
1 polymer ?
#
loop_
_entity_poly.entity_id
_entity_poly.type
_entity_poly.pdbx_seq_one_letter_code
_entity_poly.pdbx_strand_id
1 'polypeptide(L)'
;GLGDVYKRQGYEGLSFTCGDIAGYEGVDQVDMVVTLHACDTATDYALAKAVGWGAKVILSVPCCQHELNGQMENELMGPVFQYGLIKERMAALYTDAIRAQVLEHMGYRTQILEFIDMEHTPKNILIRAVKQGSPRNNINELRKIVGFLQVRPMLVQLLAPEAYTFRDCLL
;
A
#
# COMPACT_ATOMS: atom_id res chain seq x y z
N GLY A 1 24.29 11.60 -4.67
CA GLY A 1 23.51 10.54 -4.06
C GLY A 1 23.97 9.15 -4.49
N LEU A 2 23.35 8.09 -3.98
CA LEU A 2 23.67 6.70 -4.38
C LEU A 2 23.65 6.50 -5.90
N GLY A 3 22.71 7.15 -6.62
CA GLY A 3 22.64 7.13 -8.07
C GLY A 3 23.91 7.57 -8.79
N ASP A 4 24.61 8.56 -8.26
CA ASP A 4 25.87 9.05 -8.85
C ASP A 4 27.01 8.05 -8.62
N VAL A 5 26.99 7.33 -7.50
CA VAL A 5 27.99 6.28 -7.20
C VAL A 5 27.85 5.13 -8.19
N TYR A 6 26.63 4.62 -8.41
CA TYR A 6 26.39 3.51 -9.35
C TYR A 6 26.67 3.89 -10.80
N LYS A 7 26.33 5.12 -11.23
CA LYS A 7 26.72 5.62 -12.57
C LYS A 7 28.23 5.64 -12.76
N ARG A 8 28.99 6.02 -11.73
CA ARG A 8 30.47 6.00 -11.77
C ARG A 8 31.05 4.60 -11.80
N GLN A 9 30.30 3.58 -11.39
CA GLN A 9 30.72 2.17 -11.40
C GLN A 9 30.41 1.44 -12.72
N GLY A 10 29.88 2.13 -13.74
CA GLY A 10 29.68 1.58 -15.08
C GLY A 10 28.46 0.66 -15.24
N TYR A 11 27.45 0.76 -14.35
CA TYR A 11 26.19 0.02 -14.51
C TYR A 11 25.32 0.68 -15.59
N GLU A 12 25.47 0.28 -16.84
CA GLU A 12 24.77 0.88 -18.00
C GLU A 12 23.26 0.64 -17.97
N GLY A 13 22.80 -0.47 -17.38
CA GLY A 13 21.38 -0.81 -17.25
C GLY A 13 20.64 -0.12 -16.08
N LEU A 14 21.33 0.75 -15.31
CA LEU A 14 20.76 1.39 -14.14
C LEU A 14 20.49 2.87 -14.41
N SER A 15 19.23 3.29 -14.30
CA SER A 15 18.81 4.68 -14.42
C SER A 15 18.19 5.20 -13.13
N PHE A 16 18.34 6.50 -12.88
CA PHE A 16 17.75 7.19 -11.72
C PHE A 16 16.94 8.37 -12.21
N THR A 17 15.69 8.41 -11.78
CA THR A 17 14.77 9.53 -12.04
C THR A 17 14.35 10.12 -10.70
N CYS A 18 14.47 11.44 -10.58
CA CYS A 18 13.95 12.18 -9.43
C CYS A 18 12.59 12.77 -9.80
N GLY A 19 11.55 12.47 -9.03
CA GLY A 19 10.21 12.97 -9.28
C GLY A 19 9.18 12.33 -8.36
N ASP A 20 7.92 12.75 -8.54
CA ASP A 20 6.78 12.15 -7.86
C ASP A 20 6.36 10.86 -8.59
N ILE A 21 6.22 9.76 -7.83
CA ILE A 21 5.79 8.46 -8.36
C ILE A 21 4.40 8.53 -8.99
N ALA A 22 3.50 9.36 -8.47
CA ALA A 22 2.15 9.52 -9.02
C ALA A 22 2.17 9.98 -10.49
N GLY A 23 3.11 10.88 -10.83
CA GLY A 23 3.30 11.43 -12.18
C GLY A 23 4.30 10.67 -13.06
N TYR A 24 4.91 9.57 -12.59
CA TYR A 24 5.91 8.87 -13.37
C TYR A 24 5.30 8.06 -14.51
N GLU A 25 5.76 8.29 -15.75
CA GLU A 25 5.28 7.63 -16.97
C GLU A 25 6.43 7.00 -17.80
N GLY A 26 7.57 6.76 -17.17
CA GLY A 26 8.79 6.31 -17.87
C GLY A 26 8.80 4.86 -18.32
N VAL A 27 7.77 4.06 -18.00
CA VAL A 27 7.67 2.64 -18.36
C VAL A 27 6.22 2.23 -18.61
N ASP A 28 6.00 1.30 -19.53
CA ASP A 28 4.67 0.74 -19.83
C ASP A 28 4.46 -0.63 -19.18
N GLN A 29 5.53 -1.37 -18.94
CA GLN A 29 5.50 -2.70 -18.35
C GLN A 29 6.76 -2.98 -17.53
N VAL A 30 6.61 -3.68 -16.41
CA VAL A 30 7.72 -4.09 -15.57
C VAL A 30 7.52 -5.52 -15.05
N ASP A 31 8.60 -6.25 -14.81
CA ASP A 31 8.54 -7.58 -14.21
C ASP A 31 8.37 -7.51 -12.69
N MET A 32 9.04 -6.57 -12.05
CA MET A 32 9.04 -6.42 -10.59
C MET A 32 9.04 -4.95 -10.19
N VAL A 33 8.28 -4.65 -9.14
CA VAL A 33 8.34 -3.37 -8.43
C VAL A 33 8.76 -3.61 -6.99
N VAL A 34 9.73 -2.84 -6.52
CA VAL A 34 10.16 -2.82 -5.11
C VAL A 34 9.98 -1.42 -4.56
N THR A 35 9.23 -1.28 -3.48
CA THR A 35 9.05 -0.01 -2.79
C THR A 35 9.67 -0.06 -1.42
N LEU A 36 10.62 0.85 -1.17
CA LEU A 36 11.28 1.03 0.11
C LEU A 36 11.15 2.50 0.52
N HIS A 37 10.69 2.76 1.74
CA HIS A 37 10.55 4.11 2.30
C HIS A 37 9.64 5.07 1.49
N ALA A 38 8.70 4.53 0.71
CA ALA A 38 7.61 5.33 0.18
C ALA A 38 6.63 5.60 1.32
N CYS A 39 6.65 6.83 1.86
CA CYS A 39 5.86 7.17 3.03
C CYS A 39 4.39 7.36 2.68
N ASP A 40 3.51 6.82 3.54
CA ASP A 40 2.07 7.05 3.53
C ASP A 40 1.42 6.75 2.16
N THR A 41 0.70 7.69 1.59
CA THR A 41 0.00 7.55 0.29
C THR A 41 0.94 7.37 -0.91
N ALA A 42 2.22 7.76 -0.81
CA ALA A 42 3.20 7.46 -1.86
C ALA A 42 3.38 5.95 -2.09
N THR A 43 3.24 5.13 -1.04
CA THR A 43 3.16 3.66 -1.17
C THR A 43 1.97 3.26 -2.04
N ASP A 44 0.81 3.87 -1.83
CA ASP A 44 -0.43 3.54 -2.55
C ASP A 44 -0.33 3.89 -4.03
N TYR A 45 0.25 5.04 -4.37
CA TYR A 45 0.54 5.41 -5.76
C TYR A 45 1.54 4.44 -6.41
N ALA A 46 2.58 4.04 -5.68
CA ALA A 46 3.55 3.06 -6.20
C ALA A 46 2.91 1.69 -6.45
N LEU A 47 2.04 1.22 -5.56
CA LEU A 47 1.28 -0.02 -5.74
C LEU A 47 0.30 0.09 -6.91
N ALA A 48 -0.41 1.21 -7.06
CA ALA A 48 -1.31 1.44 -8.18
C ALA A 48 -0.57 1.46 -9.52
N LYS A 49 0.59 2.12 -9.60
CA LYS A 49 1.46 2.09 -10.78
C LYS A 49 1.96 0.67 -11.07
N ALA A 50 2.40 -0.07 -10.06
CA ALA A 50 2.85 -1.46 -10.21
C ALA A 50 1.76 -2.36 -10.83
N VAL A 51 0.51 -2.21 -10.37
CA VAL A 51 -0.65 -2.90 -10.93
C VAL A 51 -0.88 -2.47 -12.39
N GLY A 52 -0.87 -1.17 -12.67
CA GLY A 52 -1.05 -0.59 -14.00
C GLY A 52 0.02 -1.05 -15.00
N TRP A 53 1.29 -1.14 -14.58
CA TRP A 53 2.40 -1.66 -15.40
C TRP A 53 2.41 -3.19 -15.52
N GLY A 54 1.45 -3.86 -14.89
CA GLY A 54 1.33 -5.32 -14.98
C GLY A 54 2.45 -6.08 -14.29
N ALA A 55 3.08 -5.51 -13.25
CA ALA A 55 4.16 -6.14 -12.51
C ALA A 55 3.83 -7.59 -12.13
N LYS A 56 4.75 -8.51 -12.38
CA LYS A 56 4.58 -9.92 -12.00
C LYS A 56 4.78 -10.13 -10.51
N VAL A 57 5.68 -9.33 -9.91
CA VAL A 57 6.01 -9.37 -8.49
C VAL A 57 6.03 -7.95 -7.94
N ILE A 58 5.42 -7.76 -6.77
CA ILE A 58 5.49 -6.51 -6.01
C ILE A 58 6.04 -6.85 -4.62
N LEU A 59 7.09 -6.14 -4.20
CA LEU A 59 7.66 -6.19 -2.86
C LEU A 59 7.57 -4.78 -2.27
N SER A 60 6.72 -4.61 -1.26
CA SER A 60 6.49 -3.30 -0.65
C SER A 60 6.77 -3.33 0.84
N VAL A 61 7.62 -2.41 1.30
CA VAL A 61 7.95 -2.22 2.72
C VAL A 61 7.42 -0.86 3.16
N PRO A 62 6.15 -0.79 3.58
CA PRO A 62 5.54 0.46 4.05
C PRO A 62 6.12 0.87 5.40
N CYS A 63 6.39 2.17 5.57
CA CYS A 63 6.99 2.69 6.79
C CYS A 63 6.09 3.64 7.60
N CYS A 64 5.12 4.27 6.96
CA CYS A 64 4.20 5.23 7.56
C CYS A 64 2.77 5.00 7.07
N GLN A 65 1.78 5.21 7.94
CA GLN A 65 0.35 5.00 7.65
C GLN A 65 -0.46 6.12 8.33
N HIS A 66 -0.07 7.38 8.08
CA HIS A 66 -0.70 8.56 8.70
C HIS A 66 -2.10 8.82 8.18
N GLU A 67 -2.34 8.53 6.89
CA GLU A 67 -3.65 8.71 6.27
C GLU A 67 -4.74 8.00 7.07
N LEU A 68 -4.59 6.70 7.31
CA LEU A 68 -5.61 5.92 8.00
C LEU A 68 -5.73 6.31 9.47
N ASN A 69 -4.62 6.60 10.12
CA ASN A 69 -4.62 7.03 11.52
C ASN A 69 -5.42 8.34 11.72
N GLY A 70 -5.35 9.26 10.76
CA GLY A 70 -6.11 10.50 10.76
C GLY A 70 -7.61 10.31 10.52
N GLN A 71 -7.98 9.30 9.73
CA GLN A 71 -9.36 9.06 9.31
C GLN A 71 -10.12 8.12 10.25
N MET A 72 -9.45 7.14 10.88
CA MET A 72 -10.13 6.08 11.65
C MET A 72 -11.02 6.62 12.76
N GLU A 73 -12.31 6.36 12.61
CA GLU A 73 -13.34 6.67 13.60
C GLU A 73 -14.31 5.49 13.72
N ASN A 74 -14.74 5.17 14.95
CA ASN A 74 -15.76 4.15 15.19
C ASN A 74 -16.21 4.25 16.66
N GLU A 75 -17.51 4.41 16.91
CA GLU A 75 -18.04 4.52 18.28
C GLU A 75 -17.71 3.30 19.12
N LEU A 76 -17.87 2.09 18.58
CA LEU A 76 -17.57 0.84 19.28
C LEU A 76 -16.09 0.75 19.67
N MET A 77 -15.20 1.28 18.83
CA MET A 77 -13.76 1.28 19.06
C MET A 77 -13.26 2.52 19.81
N GLY A 78 -14.12 3.48 20.09
CA GLY A 78 -13.79 4.71 20.82
C GLY A 78 -12.96 4.48 22.08
N PRO A 79 -13.33 3.55 22.97
CA PRO A 79 -12.55 3.22 24.17
C PRO A 79 -11.12 2.72 23.89
N VAL A 80 -10.84 2.20 22.67
CA VAL A 80 -9.52 1.74 22.24
C VAL A 80 -8.78 2.90 21.55
N PHE A 81 -9.45 3.63 20.67
CA PHE A 81 -8.84 4.71 19.90
C PHE A 81 -8.49 5.96 20.72
N GLN A 82 -9.04 6.11 21.94
CA GLN A 82 -8.59 7.15 22.86
C GLN A 82 -7.09 7.05 23.21
N TYR A 83 -6.50 5.86 23.10
CA TYR A 83 -5.08 5.64 23.31
C TYR A 83 -4.31 5.81 21.98
N GLY A 84 -3.75 7.01 21.75
CA GLY A 84 -3.12 7.37 20.47
C GLY A 84 -2.08 6.36 19.96
N LEU A 85 -1.24 5.79 20.86
CA LEU A 85 -0.27 4.75 20.50
C LEU A 85 -0.97 3.48 19.97
N ILE A 86 -2.09 3.09 20.56
CA ILE A 86 -2.83 1.91 20.12
C ILE A 86 -3.50 2.19 18.76
N LYS A 87 -4.15 3.36 18.62
CA LYS A 87 -4.77 3.78 17.37
C LYS A 87 -3.75 3.81 16.23
N GLU A 88 -2.55 4.38 16.44
CA GLU A 88 -1.48 4.43 15.44
C GLU A 88 -1.04 3.02 15.00
N ARG A 89 -0.80 2.11 15.94
CA ARG A 89 -0.40 0.73 15.60
C ARG A 89 -1.49 -0.02 14.86
N MET A 90 -2.73 0.13 15.27
CA MET A 90 -3.87 -0.47 14.57
C MET A 90 -4.02 0.11 13.16
N ALA A 91 -3.91 1.42 13.01
CA ALA A 91 -3.94 2.07 11.71
C ALA A 91 -2.87 1.52 10.77
N ALA A 92 -1.64 1.31 11.27
CA ALA A 92 -0.56 0.72 10.48
C ALA A 92 -0.92 -0.68 9.97
N LEU A 93 -1.38 -1.56 10.87
CA LEU A 93 -1.72 -2.94 10.52
C LEU A 93 -2.95 -3.02 9.59
N TYR A 94 -3.97 -2.20 9.84
CA TYR A 94 -5.16 -2.15 8.98
C TYR A 94 -4.83 -1.61 7.59
N THR A 95 -3.99 -0.57 7.49
CA THR A 95 -3.57 -0.04 6.19
C THR A 95 -2.91 -1.13 5.35
N ASP A 96 -1.96 -1.86 5.92
CA ASP A 96 -1.21 -2.88 5.19
C ASP A 96 -2.08 -4.11 4.86
N ALA A 97 -3.02 -4.46 5.74
CA ALA A 97 -4.01 -5.49 5.45
C ALA A 97 -4.97 -5.08 4.31
N ILE A 98 -5.43 -3.83 4.29
CA ILE A 98 -6.28 -3.30 3.21
C ILE A 98 -5.50 -3.28 1.89
N ARG A 99 -4.24 -2.84 1.89
CA ARG A 99 -3.35 -2.88 0.72
C ARG A 99 -3.25 -4.28 0.14
N ALA A 100 -3.02 -5.29 1.00
CA ALA A 100 -2.97 -6.68 0.58
C ALA A 100 -4.30 -7.15 -0.04
N GLN A 101 -5.44 -6.81 0.57
CA GLN A 101 -6.77 -7.16 0.05
C GLN A 101 -7.09 -6.49 -1.29
N VAL A 102 -6.67 -5.24 -1.49
CA VAL A 102 -6.81 -4.55 -2.78
C VAL A 102 -5.96 -5.23 -3.85
N LEU A 103 -4.71 -5.60 -3.55
CA LEU A 103 -3.86 -6.32 -4.49
C LEU A 103 -4.44 -7.71 -4.85
N GLU A 104 -5.06 -8.41 -3.89
CA GLU A 104 -5.79 -9.65 -4.17
C GLU A 104 -6.98 -9.42 -5.10
N HIS A 105 -7.73 -8.34 -4.89
CA HIS A 105 -8.80 -7.92 -5.80
C HIS A 105 -8.29 -7.68 -7.21
N MET A 106 -7.06 -7.15 -7.36
CA MET A 106 -6.40 -6.90 -8.64
C MET A 106 -5.73 -8.13 -9.25
N GLY A 107 -5.92 -9.33 -8.68
CA GLY A 107 -5.42 -10.59 -9.24
C GLY A 107 -4.03 -11.00 -8.78
N TYR A 108 -3.58 -10.49 -7.64
CA TYR A 108 -2.34 -10.92 -7.01
C TYR A 108 -2.62 -11.90 -5.87
N ARG A 109 -1.70 -12.82 -5.62
CA ARG A 109 -1.62 -13.58 -4.37
C ARG A 109 -0.69 -12.83 -3.43
N THR A 110 -1.20 -12.45 -2.26
CA THR A 110 -0.45 -11.66 -1.28
C THR A 110 0.01 -12.48 -0.09
N GLN A 111 1.10 -12.05 0.50
CA GLN A 111 1.62 -12.51 1.79
C GLN A 111 2.12 -11.29 2.55
N ILE A 112 1.79 -11.21 3.82
CA ILE A 112 2.34 -10.22 4.76
C ILE A 112 3.38 -10.95 5.59
N LEU A 113 4.62 -10.49 5.56
CA LEU A 113 5.77 -11.15 6.17
C LEU A 113 6.54 -10.16 7.04
N GLU A 114 7.07 -10.63 8.14
CA GLU A 114 8.15 -9.94 8.85
C GLU A 114 9.47 -10.35 8.18
N PHE A 115 10.31 -9.38 7.81
CA PHE A 115 11.56 -9.64 7.08
C PHE A 115 12.81 -9.14 7.82
N ILE A 116 12.64 -8.37 8.87
CA ILE A 116 13.69 -7.89 9.79
C ILE A 116 13.18 -8.08 11.20
N ASP A 117 14.07 -8.47 12.12
CA ASP A 117 13.72 -8.65 13.52
C ASP A 117 13.23 -7.34 14.16
N MET A 118 12.19 -7.42 14.97
CA MET A 118 11.60 -6.28 15.68
C MET A 118 12.60 -5.51 16.57
N GLU A 119 13.70 -6.15 16.94
CA GLU A 119 14.80 -5.51 17.68
C GLU A 119 15.43 -4.34 16.90
N HIS A 120 15.39 -4.38 15.57
CA HIS A 120 15.95 -3.35 14.71
C HIS A 120 14.94 -2.26 14.35
N THR A 121 13.67 -2.63 14.12
CA THR A 121 12.60 -1.68 13.80
C THR A 121 11.23 -2.33 13.95
N PRO A 122 10.23 -1.59 14.49
CA PRO A 122 8.85 -2.03 14.48
C PRO A 122 8.21 -1.92 13.08
N LYS A 123 8.89 -1.31 12.11
CA LYS A 123 8.46 -1.14 10.71
C LYS A 123 9.07 -2.26 9.86
N ASN A 124 8.76 -3.51 10.18
CA ASN A 124 9.37 -4.70 9.63
C ASN A 124 8.45 -5.52 8.69
N ILE A 125 7.32 -4.95 8.30
CA ILE A 125 6.34 -5.63 7.44
C ILE A 125 6.75 -5.50 5.97
N LEU A 126 6.76 -6.64 5.27
CA LEU A 126 6.86 -6.76 3.83
C LEU A 126 5.53 -7.27 3.26
N ILE A 127 4.92 -6.53 2.36
CA ILE A 127 3.83 -6.99 1.51
C ILE A 127 4.46 -7.58 0.24
N ARG A 128 4.38 -8.89 0.10
CA ARG A 128 4.80 -9.62 -1.10
C ARG A 128 3.56 -9.99 -1.91
N ALA A 129 3.47 -9.53 -3.15
CA ALA A 129 2.37 -9.86 -4.05
C ALA A 129 2.90 -10.45 -5.36
N VAL A 130 2.32 -11.57 -5.79
CA VAL A 130 2.69 -12.28 -7.02
C VAL A 130 1.45 -12.39 -7.90
N LYS A 131 1.55 -11.94 -9.15
CA LYS A 131 0.42 -11.93 -10.10
C LYS A 131 -0.03 -13.35 -10.40
N GLN A 132 -1.33 -13.63 -10.18
CA GLN A 132 -1.95 -14.94 -10.43
C GLN A 132 -2.87 -14.91 -11.65
N GLY A 133 -3.27 -13.72 -12.10
CA GLY A 133 -4.16 -13.53 -13.23
C GLY A 133 -5.66 -13.68 -12.93
N SER A 134 -6.03 -14.23 -11.78
CA SER A 134 -7.45 -14.36 -11.39
C SER A 134 -7.75 -13.44 -10.22
N PRO A 135 -8.52 -12.35 -10.42
CA PRO A 135 -8.96 -11.47 -9.35
C PRO A 135 -9.76 -12.20 -8.29
N ARG A 136 -9.53 -11.87 -7.03
CA ARG A 136 -10.37 -12.33 -5.93
C ARG A 136 -11.62 -11.45 -5.85
N ASN A 137 -12.79 -12.08 -5.76
CA ASN A 137 -14.04 -11.35 -5.55
C ASN A 137 -14.23 -11.05 -4.06
N ASN A 138 -13.50 -10.06 -3.54
CA ASN A 138 -13.52 -9.64 -2.13
C ASN A 138 -13.97 -8.19 -1.93
N ILE A 139 -14.64 -7.60 -2.93
CA ILE A 139 -15.09 -6.21 -2.86
C ILE A 139 -16.05 -5.94 -1.69
N ASN A 140 -16.89 -6.92 -1.34
CA ASN A 140 -17.82 -6.79 -0.22
C ASN A 140 -17.08 -6.81 1.14
N GLU A 141 -16.00 -7.55 1.26
CA GLU A 141 -15.12 -7.56 2.43
C GLU A 141 -14.41 -6.22 2.59
N LEU A 142 -13.86 -5.68 1.49
CA LEU A 142 -13.27 -4.34 1.46
C LEU A 142 -14.30 -3.29 1.88
N ARG A 143 -15.52 -3.33 1.33
CA ARG A 143 -16.60 -2.40 1.70
C ARG A 143 -16.92 -2.46 3.20
N LYS A 144 -17.02 -3.64 3.77
CA LYS A 144 -17.31 -3.81 5.19
C LYS A 144 -16.20 -3.22 6.07
N ILE A 145 -14.93 -3.46 5.75
CA ILE A 145 -13.83 -2.96 6.58
C ILE A 145 -13.67 -1.45 6.49
N VAL A 146 -13.76 -0.86 5.28
CA VAL A 146 -13.66 0.60 5.14
C VAL A 146 -14.86 1.31 5.78
N GLY A 147 -16.06 0.74 5.68
CA GLY A 147 -17.26 1.25 6.34
C GLY A 147 -17.21 1.11 7.87
N PHE A 148 -16.70 -0.01 8.38
CA PHE A 148 -16.52 -0.22 9.83
C PHE A 148 -15.52 0.79 10.43
N LEU A 149 -14.42 1.05 9.75
CA LEU A 149 -13.39 1.99 10.20
C LEU A 149 -13.71 3.45 9.85
N GLN A 150 -14.74 3.69 9.02
CA GLN A 150 -15.15 4.99 8.48
C GLN A 150 -13.97 5.69 7.74
N VAL A 151 -13.25 4.94 6.92
CA VAL A 151 -12.05 5.41 6.23
C VAL A 151 -12.18 5.35 4.71
N ARG A 152 -11.35 6.13 4.02
CA ARG A 152 -11.26 6.18 2.56
C ARG A 152 -9.78 6.06 2.13
N PRO A 153 -9.15 4.87 2.29
CA PRO A 153 -7.74 4.68 1.98
C PRO A 153 -7.44 4.98 0.50
N MET A 154 -6.33 5.64 0.22
CA MET A 154 -5.93 6.06 -1.12
C MET A 154 -5.89 4.90 -2.10
N LEU A 155 -5.31 3.75 -1.72
CA LEU A 155 -5.24 2.60 -2.63
C LEU A 155 -6.61 2.06 -3.02
N VAL A 156 -7.58 2.06 -2.10
CA VAL A 156 -8.97 1.66 -2.40
C VAL A 156 -9.59 2.66 -3.39
N GLN A 157 -9.34 3.96 -3.24
CA GLN A 157 -9.82 4.98 -4.18
C GLN A 157 -9.24 4.80 -5.58
N LEU A 158 -7.97 4.40 -5.68
CA LEU A 158 -7.26 4.24 -6.95
C LEU A 158 -7.63 2.93 -7.70
N LEU A 159 -7.83 1.82 -6.99
CA LEU A 159 -7.91 0.49 -7.59
C LEU A 159 -9.23 -0.26 -7.34
N ALA A 160 -10.01 0.13 -6.34
CA ALA A 160 -11.26 -0.54 -5.96
C ALA A 160 -12.34 0.47 -5.51
N PRO A 161 -12.60 1.55 -6.28
CA PRO A 161 -13.55 2.60 -5.89
C PRO A 161 -14.98 2.09 -5.67
N GLU A 162 -15.34 0.95 -6.25
CA GLU A 162 -16.61 0.26 -6.05
C GLU A 162 -16.79 -0.31 -4.62
N ALA A 163 -15.75 -0.31 -3.80
CA ALA A 163 -15.86 -0.61 -2.37
C ALA A 163 -16.68 0.46 -1.63
N TYR A 164 -16.78 1.68 -2.19
CA TYR A 164 -17.62 2.74 -1.65
C TYR A 164 -19.03 2.65 -2.21
N THR A 165 -20.05 2.60 -1.36
CA THR A 165 -21.45 2.67 -1.80
C THR A 165 -21.83 4.13 -2.07
N PHE A 166 -22.88 4.35 -2.90
CA PHE A 166 -23.37 5.70 -3.21
C PHE A 166 -23.74 6.54 -1.96
N ARG A 167 -24.02 5.88 -0.81
CA ARG A 167 -24.31 6.56 0.45
C ARG A 167 -23.05 7.10 1.14
N ASP A 168 -21.90 6.49 0.90
CA ASP A 168 -20.63 6.89 1.52
C ASP A 168 -19.98 8.08 0.80
N CYS A 169 -20.50 8.49 -0.37
CA CYS A 169 -20.02 9.63 -1.11
C CYS A 169 -20.64 10.97 -0.65
N LEU A 170 -21.58 10.96 0.29
CA LEU A 170 -22.32 12.15 0.76
C LEU A 170 -21.98 12.53 2.22
N LEU A 171 -21.00 11.88 2.83
CA LEU A 171 -20.42 12.24 4.13
C LEU A 171 -18.98 12.72 3.93
#